data_b0c7cb02aa03d238b3e4fc71786a0cd0
#
_entry.id   b0c7cb02aa03d238b3e4fc71786a0cd0
#
_cell.length_a   1.000
_cell.length_b   1.000
_cell.length_c   1.000
_cell.angle_alpha   90.00
_cell.angle_beta   90.00
_cell.angle_gamma   90.00
#
_symmetry.space_group_name_H-M   'P 1'
#
loop_
_entity.id
_entity.type
_entity.pdbx_description
1 polymer ?
#
loop_
_entity_poly.entity_id
_entity_poly.type
_entity_poly.pdbx_seq_one_letter_code
_entity_poly.pdbx_strand_id
1 'polypeptide(L)'
;MEHALQNFPEQFNFQPVVVGSVNMSQIKRIVVCGMGGSHLAADVLSACYPERHIIIHSDYGLPFIREDEEADTLIIASSYSGNTEEVLDAYELAKRRGLLLAAVAVGGELIRRATADGVAHVVLPDVGIQPRIGLGYNLRGLLVLLGDEAGLAETATLATILDVAAAQKQGEALAKIIRGKVPLIYASNTNRAIANIWKIKFNENAKIPAFMNVLPELNHNEMTGFDVAPAAVSLKEPFHVVFLSDSTDHPKIKRRMDVCKALYDERGVGTSVVPIVGETFWQRTFSNLLIADWTSWHYGTTIGAETEQVPMVETFKRLIES
;
A
#
# COMPACT_ATOMS: atom_id res chain seq x y z
N MET A 1 -16.51 -6.45 5.10
CA MET A 1 -15.49 -5.41 5.35
C MET A 1 -15.22 -5.20 6.85
N GLU A 2 -16.20 -4.76 7.67
CA GLU A 2 -15.99 -4.50 9.10
C GLU A 2 -15.33 -5.66 9.84
N HIS A 3 -15.86 -6.88 9.67
CA HIS A 3 -15.28 -8.09 10.25
C HIS A 3 -13.80 -8.30 9.84
N ALA A 4 -13.46 -8.01 8.58
CA ALA A 4 -12.08 -8.13 8.12
C ALA A 4 -11.14 -7.11 8.77
N LEU A 5 -11.65 -5.90 9.09
CA LEU A 5 -10.88 -4.87 9.81
C LEU A 5 -10.71 -5.21 11.27
N GLN A 6 -11.74 -5.77 11.93
CA GLN A 6 -11.68 -6.21 13.32
C GLN A 6 -10.66 -7.35 13.50
N ASN A 7 -10.56 -8.25 12.51
CA ASN A 7 -9.65 -9.39 12.55
C ASN A 7 -8.35 -9.15 11.76
N PHE A 8 -8.05 -7.91 11.38
CA PHE A 8 -6.83 -7.57 10.62
C PHE A 8 -5.54 -8.09 11.28
N PRO A 9 -5.35 -8.01 12.61
CA PRO A 9 -4.14 -8.52 13.24
C PRO A 9 -3.91 -10.02 13.04
N GLU A 10 -4.96 -10.83 12.85
CA GLU A 10 -4.84 -12.28 12.66
C GLU A 10 -4.04 -12.65 11.41
N GLN A 11 -3.94 -11.75 10.42
CA GLN A 11 -3.13 -11.96 9.23
C GLN A 11 -1.65 -12.20 9.57
N PHE A 12 -1.17 -11.64 10.67
CA PHE A 12 0.22 -11.80 11.12
C PHE A 12 0.50 -13.12 11.81
N ASN A 13 -0.53 -13.92 12.11
CA ASN A 13 -0.39 -15.31 12.54
C ASN A 13 -0.13 -16.28 11.38
N PHE A 14 -0.33 -15.84 10.12
CA PHE A 14 -0.09 -16.66 8.94
C PHE A 14 1.38 -17.09 8.88
N GLN A 15 1.62 -18.38 8.72
CA GLN A 15 2.95 -18.99 8.56
C GLN A 15 3.12 -19.39 7.10
N PRO A 16 3.69 -18.51 6.25
CA PRO A 16 3.85 -18.81 4.83
C PRO A 16 4.90 -19.88 4.61
N VAL A 17 4.67 -20.71 3.59
CA VAL A 17 5.62 -21.74 3.14
C VAL A 17 5.97 -21.48 1.68
N VAL A 18 7.25 -21.52 1.35
CA VAL A 18 7.72 -21.46 -0.04
C VAL A 18 7.67 -22.86 -0.63
N VAL A 19 6.91 -23.03 -1.71
CA VAL A 19 6.99 -24.23 -2.56
C VAL A 19 8.10 -23.98 -3.58
N GLY A 20 9.07 -24.90 -3.66
CA GLY A 20 10.29 -24.68 -4.43
C GLY A 20 11.35 -23.90 -3.65
N SER A 21 12.30 -23.28 -4.34
CA SER A 21 13.36 -22.49 -3.71
C SER A 21 13.88 -21.39 -4.60
N VAL A 22 14.30 -20.27 -3.98
CA VAL A 22 15.07 -19.20 -4.63
C VAL A 22 16.41 -19.06 -3.91
N ASN A 23 17.50 -19.05 -4.64
CA ASN A 23 18.82 -18.79 -4.06
C ASN A 23 19.00 -17.27 -3.85
N MET A 24 18.65 -16.80 -2.67
CA MET A 24 18.73 -15.38 -2.31
C MET A 24 20.16 -14.84 -2.22
N SER A 25 21.18 -15.69 -2.08
CA SER A 25 22.58 -15.23 -1.92
C SER A 25 23.15 -14.54 -3.15
N GLN A 26 22.56 -14.73 -4.31
CA GLN A 26 22.97 -14.14 -5.59
C GLN A 26 22.16 -12.89 -5.94
N ILE A 27 21.04 -12.64 -5.24
CA ILE A 27 20.10 -11.57 -5.59
C ILE A 27 20.60 -10.23 -5.07
N LYS A 28 20.75 -9.27 -5.98
CA LYS A 28 21.08 -7.87 -5.68
C LYS A 28 19.92 -6.92 -5.93
N ARG A 29 18.97 -7.35 -6.79
CA ARG A 29 17.82 -6.53 -7.17
C ARG A 29 16.56 -7.37 -7.13
N ILE A 30 15.48 -6.78 -6.67
CA ILE A 30 14.16 -7.40 -6.60
C ILE A 30 13.19 -6.52 -7.37
N VAL A 31 12.45 -7.11 -8.29
CA VAL A 31 11.34 -6.44 -8.99
C VAL A 31 10.06 -7.14 -8.59
N VAL A 32 9.16 -6.40 -7.94
CA VAL A 32 7.82 -6.92 -7.61
C VAL A 32 6.84 -6.38 -8.64
N CYS A 33 6.33 -7.27 -9.48
CA CYS A 33 5.30 -6.97 -10.48
C CYS A 33 3.92 -7.18 -9.86
N GLY A 34 3.12 -6.11 -9.73
CA GLY A 34 1.80 -6.19 -9.11
C GLY A 34 0.95 -4.96 -9.35
N MET A 35 -0.37 -5.13 -9.30
CA MET A 35 -1.35 -4.06 -9.52
C MET A 35 -2.20 -3.80 -8.28
N GLY A 36 -2.58 -2.54 -8.06
CA GLY A 36 -3.52 -2.15 -6.99
C GLY A 36 -3.11 -2.67 -5.61
N GLY A 37 -4.00 -3.39 -4.93
CA GLY A 37 -3.76 -3.96 -3.60
C GLY A 37 -2.60 -4.96 -3.53
N SER A 38 -2.23 -5.60 -4.67
CA SER A 38 -1.25 -6.69 -4.68
C SER A 38 0.21 -6.22 -4.54
N HIS A 39 0.52 -4.95 -4.84
CA HIS A 39 1.89 -4.43 -4.65
C HIS A 39 2.09 -3.63 -3.37
N LEU A 40 1.01 -3.28 -2.65
CA LEU A 40 1.10 -2.36 -1.49
C LEU A 40 2.02 -2.88 -0.38
N ALA A 41 2.04 -4.20 -0.17
CA ALA A 41 2.97 -4.80 0.79
C ALA A 41 4.44 -4.65 0.34
N ALA A 42 4.70 -4.70 -0.97
CA ALA A 42 6.03 -4.47 -1.52
C ALA A 42 6.47 -3.01 -1.42
N ASP A 43 5.54 -2.04 -1.57
CA ASP A 43 5.82 -0.62 -1.32
C ASP A 43 6.28 -0.40 0.13
N VAL A 44 5.58 -1.01 1.09
CA VAL A 44 5.94 -0.93 2.52
C VAL A 44 7.29 -1.62 2.77
N LEU A 45 7.51 -2.79 2.17
CA LEU A 45 8.77 -3.54 2.28
C LEU A 45 9.96 -2.75 1.72
N SER A 46 9.78 -2.08 0.58
CA SER A 46 10.78 -1.20 -0.02
C SER A 46 11.14 -0.01 0.89
N ALA A 47 10.16 0.55 1.59
CA ALA A 47 10.40 1.62 2.55
C ALA A 47 11.13 1.13 3.82
N CYS A 48 10.89 -0.14 4.23
CA CYS A 48 11.56 -0.75 5.37
C CYS A 48 13.02 -1.11 5.07
N TYR A 49 13.30 -1.57 3.86
CA TYR A 49 14.61 -2.07 3.43
C TYR A 49 15.14 -1.31 2.20
N PRO A 50 15.46 -0.02 2.34
CA PRO A 50 15.92 0.79 1.20
C PRO A 50 17.23 0.26 0.57
N GLU A 51 18.02 -0.50 1.32
CA GLU A 51 19.27 -1.13 0.85
C GLU A 51 19.03 -2.36 -0.06
N ARG A 52 17.84 -2.94 -0.06
CA ARG A 52 17.53 -4.17 -0.84
C ARG A 52 17.18 -3.92 -2.30
N HIS A 53 17.20 -2.67 -2.77
CA HIS A 53 16.89 -2.30 -4.16
C HIS A 53 15.60 -2.95 -4.69
N ILE A 54 14.49 -2.80 -3.93
CA ILE A 54 13.18 -3.31 -4.32
C ILE A 54 12.51 -2.30 -5.25
N ILE A 55 12.22 -2.73 -6.47
CA ILE A 55 11.52 -1.95 -7.52
C ILE A 55 10.10 -2.48 -7.61
N ILE A 56 9.12 -1.58 -7.54
CA ILE A 56 7.72 -1.91 -7.78
C ILE A 56 7.39 -1.61 -9.23
N HIS A 57 6.90 -2.63 -9.96
CA HIS A 57 6.47 -2.50 -11.34
C HIS A 57 4.97 -2.74 -11.45
N SER A 58 4.25 -1.73 -11.90
CA SER A 58 2.78 -1.73 -12.01
C SER A 58 2.37 -1.36 -13.44
N ASP A 59 2.81 -2.16 -14.39
CA ASP A 59 2.57 -1.98 -15.83
C ASP A 59 2.70 -3.34 -16.52
N TYR A 60 2.40 -3.40 -17.81
CA TYR A 60 2.70 -4.55 -18.67
C TYR A 60 4.21 -4.75 -18.87
N GLY A 61 4.60 -5.96 -19.16
CA GLY A 61 6.00 -6.32 -19.38
C GLY A 61 6.84 -6.31 -18.11
N LEU A 62 8.08 -5.91 -18.27
CA LEU A 62 9.06 -5.77 -17.18
C LEU A 62 9.70 -4.38 -17.25
N PRO A 63 10.16 -3.82 -16.12
CA PRO A 63 10.96 -2.61 -16.16
C PRO A 63 12.26 -2.88 -16.93
N PHE A 64 12.95 -1.81 -17.32
CA PHE A 64 14.26 -1.96 -17.96
C PHE A 64 15.24 -2.64 -16.98
N ILE A 65 15.76 -3.78 -17.38
CA ILE A 65 16.79 -4.57 -16.69
C ILE A 65 17.94 -4.74 -17.66
N ARG A 66 19.12 -4.30 -17.28
CA ARG A 66 20.33 -4.44 -18.10
C ARG A 66 20.72 -5.92 -18.20
N GLU A 67 21.34 -6.32 -19.31
CA GLU A 67 21.78 -7.70 -19.53
C GLU A 67 22.74 -8.20 -18.44
N ASP A 68 23.64 -7.33 -17.97
CA ASP A 68 24.60 -7.64 -16.91
C ASP A 68 23.96 -7.73 -15.50
N GLU A 69 22.69 -7.34 -15.35
CA GLU A 69 21.90 -7.39 -14.10
C GLU A 69 20.88 -8.55 -14.07
N GLU A 70 20.64 -9.22 -15.20
CA GLU A 70 19.62 -10.27 -15.29
C GLU A 70 19.89 -11.44 -14.35
N ALA A 71 21.13 -11.85 -14.21
CA ALA A 71 21.54 -13.01 -13.42
C ALA A 71 21.35 -12.79 -11.89
N ASP A 72 21.32 -11.55 -11.43
CA ASP A 72 21.20 -11.18 -10.01
C ASP A 72 19.89 -10.41 -9.69
N THR A 73 18.95 -10.41 -10.65
CA THR A 73 17.60 -9.82 -10.48
C THR A 73 16.56 -10.91 -10.28
N LEU A 74 15.81 -10.81 -9.17
CA LEU A 74 14.64 -11.64 -8.90
C LEU A 74 13.36 -10.89 -9.29
N ILE A 75 12.56 -11.51 -10.15
CA ILE A 75 11.20 -11.05 -10.46
C ILE A 75 10.22 -11.77 -9.52
N ILE A 76 9.40 -11.02 -8.81
CA ILE A 76 8.32 -11.56 -7.99
C ILE A 76 7.00 -11.14 -8.62
N ALA A 77 6.28 -12.09 -9.22
CA ALA A 77 4.92 -11.87 -9.69
C ALA A 77 3.96 -11.92 -8.50
N SER A 78 3.34 -10.78 -8.16
CA SER A 78 2.45 -10.63 -7.02
C SER A 78 1.04 -10.27 -7.47
N SER A 79 0.11 -11.22 -7.38
CA SER A 79 -1.29 -11.00 -7.71
C SER A 79 -2.17 -11.68 -6.67
N TYR A 80 -2.93 -10.92 -5.87
CA TYR A 80 -3.76 -11.53 -4.82
C TYR A 80 -4.69 -12.59 -5.40
N SER A 81 -5.45 -12.29 -6.46
CA SER A 81 -6.33 -13.25 -7.14
C SER A 81 -5.58 -14.31 -7.97
N GLY A 82 -4.35 -13.99 -8.39
CA GLY A 82 -3.56 -14.79 -9.33
C GLY A 82 -4.00 -14.70 -10.79
N ASN A 83 -4.91 -13.75 -11.13
CA ASN A 83 -5.47 -13.62 -12.48
C ASN A 83 -5.26 -12.24 -13.10
N THR A 84 -4.41 -11.40 -12.50
CA THR A 84 -4.13 -10.05 -13.02
C THR A 84 -3.33 -10.14 -14.31
N GLU A 85 -3.87 -9.58 -15.40
CA GLU A 85 -3.31 -9.70 -16.75
C GLU A 85 -1.87 -9.20 -16.84
N GLU A 86 -1.61 -8.00 -16.32
CA GLU A 86 -0.28 -7.38 -16.31
C GLU A 86 0.75 -8.22 -15.56
N VAL A 87 0.33 -8.87 -14.47
CA VAL A 87 1.21 -9.75 -13.67
C VAL A 87 1.50 -11.05 -14.40
N LEU A 88 0.50 -11.61 -15.09
CA LEU A 88 0.67 -12.81 -15.90
C LEU A 88 1.58 -12.54 -17.11
N ASP A 89 1.46 -11.35 -17.73
CA ASP A 89 2.35 -10.93 -18.83
C ASP A 89 3.80 -10.78 -18.34
N ALA A 90 4.01 -10.10 -17.21
CA ALA A 90 5.33 -9.96 -16.58
C ALA A 90 5.94 -11.33 -16.23
N TYR A 91 5.14 -12.26 -15.68
CA TYR A 91 5.55 -13.63 -15.38
C TYR A 91 6.06 -14.35 -16.63
N GLU A 92 5.27 -14.35 -17.70
CA GLU A 92 5.63 -15.01 -18.96
C GLU A 92 6.86 -14.38 -19.62
N LEU A 93 6.99 -13.06 -19.56
CA LEU A 93 8.16 -12.39 -20.11
C LEU A 93 9.44 -12.72 -19.31
N ALA A 94 9.36 -12.71 -17.97
CA ALA A 94 10.47 -13.11 -17.11
C ALA A 94 10.91 -14.55 -17.40
N LYS A 95 9.95 -15.47 -17.53
CA LYS A 95 10.19 -16.87 -17.87
C LYS A 95 10.89 -17.01 -19.24
N ARG A 96 10.37 -16.32 -20.28
CA ARG A 96 11.01 -16.37 -21.63
C ARG A 96 12.43 -15.84 -21.64
N ARG A 97 12.74 -14.84 -20.80
CA ARG A 97 14.10 -14.28 -20.66
C ARG A 97 15.02 -15.13 -19.77
N GLY A 98 14.49 -16.16 -19.11
CA GLY A 98 15.26 -17.01 -18.18
C GLY A 98 15.67 -16.28 -16.90
N LEU A 99 14.92 -15.24 -16.49
CA LEU A 99 15.16 -14.50 -15.25
C LEU A 99 14.79 -15.35 -14.03
N LEU A 100 15.42 -15.06 -12.89
CA LEU A 100 15.02 -15.63 -11.62
C LEU A 100 13.60 -15.16 -11.28
N LEU A 101 12.70 -16.10 -10.97
CA LEU A 101 11.27 -15.86 -10.88
C LEU A 101 10.69 -16.47 -9.63
N ALA A 102 9.77 -15.76 -8.98
CA ALA A 102 8.94 -16.27 -7.91
C ALA A 102 7.51 -15.71 -8.04
N ALA A 103 6.55 -16.33 -7.34
CA ALA A 103 5.15 -15.91 -7.40
C ALA A 103 4.50 -15.88 -6.01
N VAL A 104 3.54 -14.94 -5.82
CA VAL A 104 2.71 -14.83 -4.62
C VAL A 104 1.26 -14.59 -5.02
N ALA A 105 0.34 -15.47 -4.62
CA ALA A 105 -1.10 -15.30 -4.84
C ALA A 105 -1.91 -16.20 -3.90
N VAL A 106 -3.24 -15.99 -3.81
CA VAL A 106 -4.14 -16.95 -3.13
C VAL A 106 -4.38 -18.22 -4.00
N GLY A 107 -4.15 -18.12 -5.31
CA GLY A 107 -4.40 -19.20 -6.26
C GLY A 107 -4.38 -18.69 -7.69
N GLY A 108 -5.36 -19.10 -8.48
CA GLY A 108 -5.57 -18.62 -9.85
C GLY A 108 -4.53 -19.15 -10.85
N GLU A 109 -4.52 -18.50 -12.00
CA GLU A 109 -3.65 -18.88 -13.12
C GLU A 109 -2.16 -18.75 -12.78
N LEU A 110 -1.79 -17.73 -11.96
CA LEU A 110 -0.41 -17.50 -11.55
C LEU A 110 0.17 -18.69 -10.77
N ILE A 111 -0.55 -19.20 -9.76
CA ILE A 111 -0.09 -20.36 -8.98
C ILE A 111 -0.11 -21.61 -9.82
N ARG A 112 -1.11 -21.79 -10.70
CA ARG A 112 -1.14 -22.91 -11.65
C ARG A 112 0.10 -22.94 -12.54
N ARG A 113 0.50 -21.79 -13.12
CA ARG A 113 1.71 -21.67 -13.94
C ARG A 113 2.97 -21.90 -13.11
N ALA A 114 3.11 -21.24 -11.97
CA ALA A 114 4.28 -21.37 -11.11
C ALA A 114 4.52 -22.84 -10.70
N THR A 115 3.45 -23.56 -10.36
CA THR A 115 3.52 -24.98 -10.02
C THR A 115 3.96 -25.82 -11.22
N ALA A 116 3.36 -25.63 -12.40
CA ALA A 116 3.67 -26.37 -13.61
C ALA A 116 5.11 -26.12 -14.09
N ASP A 117 5.61 -24.92 -13.91
CA ASP A 117 6.96 -24.49 -14.32
C ASP A 117 8.04 -24.78 -13.28
N GLY A 118 7.68 -25.27 -12.08
CA GLY A 118 8.61 -25.48 -10.96
C GLY A 118 9.16 -24.17 -10.38
N VAL A 119 8.46 -23.05 -10.59
CA VAL A 119 8.85 -21.72 -10.08
C VAL A 119 8.51 -21.63 -8.59
N ALA A 120 9.43 -21.07 -7.81
CA ALA A 120 9.22 -20.84 -6.39
C ALA A 120 7.99 -19.97 -6.13
N HIS A 121 7.10 -20.38 -5.24
CA HIS A 121 5.89 -19.63 -4.98
C HIS A 121 5.35 -19.77 -3.56
N VAL A 122 4.54 -18.81 -3.16
CA VAL A 122 3.80 -18.82 -1.90
C VAL A 122 2.30 -18.73 -2.20
N VAL A 123 1.53 -19.64 -1.62
CA VAL A 123 0.06 -19.59 -1.65
C VAL A 123 -0.42 -18.88 -0.41
N LEU A 124 -1.12 -17.75 -0.60
CA LEU A 124 -1.73 -16.98 0.47
C LEU A 124 -3.08 -17.60 0.88
N PRO A 125 -3.55 -17.39 2.13
CA PRO A 125 -4.88 -17.81 2.53
C PRO A 125 -5.97 -17.11 1.72
N ASP A 126 -6.90 -17.88 1.15
CA ASP A 126 -8.13 -17.34 0.57
C ASP A 126 -9.21 -17.24 1.65
N VAL A 127 -9.33 -16.06 2.24
CA VAL A 127 -10.29 -15.75 3.30
C VAL A 127 -11.41 -14.83 2.84
N GLY A 128 -11.57 -14.65 1.52
CA GLY A 128 -12.66 -13.88 0.92
C GLY A 128 -12.56 -12.37 1.15
N ILE A 129 -11.37 -11.81 1.39
CA ILE A 129 -11.18 -10.36 1.59
C ILE A 129 -10.61 -9.69 0.33
N GLN A 130 -10.81 -8.39 0.23
CA GLN A 130 -10.24 -7.62 -0.88
C GLN A 130 -8.71 -7.49 -0.76
N PRO A 131 -7.96 -7.46 -1.87
CA PRO A 131 -6.48 -7.41 -1.87
C PRO A 131 -5.90 -6.30 -1.00
N ARG A 132 -6.51 -5.12 -1.02
CA ARG A 132 -6.11 -3.96 -0.21
C ARG A 132 -6.23 -4.16 1.30
N ILE A 133 -6.98 -5.17 1.73
CA ILE A 133 -7.12 -5.53 3.15
C ILE A 133 -6.15 -6.65 3.52
N GLY A 134 -5.74 -7.49 2.57
CA GLY A 134 -4.85 -8.64 2.79
C GLY A 134 -3.35 -8.30 2.88
N LEU A 135 -3.00 -7.06 3.32
CA LEU A 135 -1.61 -6.61 3.33
C LEU A 135 -0.70 -7.46 4.23
N GLY A 136 -1.20 -7.91 5.37
CA GLY A 136 -0.42 -8.74 6.29
C GLY A 136 -0.05 -10.09 5.67
N TYR A 137 -1.00 -10.75 5.00
CA TYR A 137 -0.74 -12.00 4.28
C TYR A 137 0.29 -11.82 3.17
N ASN A 138 0.12 -10.77 2.34
CA ASN A 138 1.03 -10.51 1.22
C ASN A 138 2.44 -10.16 1.71
N LEU A 139 2.56 -9.31 2.74
CA LEU A 139 3.85 -8.99 3.35
C LEU A 139 4.57 -10.24 3.85
N ARG A 140 3.89 -11.10 4.61
CA ARG A 140 4.50 -12.33 5.12
C ARG A 140 4.90 -13.28 4.00
N GLY A 141 4.11 -13.36 2.92
CA GLY A 141 4.45 -14.08 1.71
C GLY A 141 5.73 -13.56 1.03
N LEU A 142 5.90 -12.24 0.96
CA LEU A 142 7.12 -11.61 0.44
C LEU A 142 8.32 -11.86 1.37
N LEU A 143 8.16 -11.68 2.69
CA LEU A 143 9.24 -11.88 3.67
C LEU A 143 9.81 -13.31 3.60
N VAL A 144 8.94 -14.35 3.52
CA VAL A 144 9.43 -15.73 3.43
C VAL A 144 10.16 -16.01 2.11
N LEU A 145 9.69 -15.46 0.98
CA LEU A 145 10.39 -15.57 -0.30
C LEU A 145 11.78 -14.93 -0.26
N LEU A 146 11.90 -13.83 0.48
CA LEU A 146 13.17 -13.14 0.66
C LEU A 146 14.08 -13.75 1.72
N GLY A 147 13.65 -14.84 2.38
CA GLY A 147 14.39 -15.47 3.45
C GLY A 147 14.56 -14.59 4.69
N ASP A 148 13.64 -13.65 4.92
CA ASP A 148 13.72 -12.69 6.00
C ASP A 148 13.04 -13.21 7.28
N GLU A 149 13.75 -14.11 7.97
CA GLU A 149 13.27 -14.68 9.23
C GLU A 149 13.06 -13.62 10.33
N ALA A 150 13.92 -12.61 10.39
CA ALA A 150 13.81 -11.52 11.35
C ALA A 150 12.54 -10.70 11.11
N GLY A 151 12.26 -10.33 9.86
CA GLY A 151 11.04 -9.65 9.47
C GLY A 151 9.79 -10.49 9.73
N LEU A 152 9.84 -11.80 9.50
CA LEU A 152 8.74 -12.72 9.84
C LEU A 152 8.50 -12.78 11.35
N ALA A 153 9.55 -12.85 12.16
CA ALA A 153 9.43 -12.88 13.62
C ALA A 153 8.87 -11.54 14.16
N GLU A 154 9.40 -10.42 13.69
CA GLU A 154 8.94 -9.09 14.10
C GLU A 154 7.50 -8.84 13.69
N THR A 155 7.13 -9.12 12.45
CA THR A 155 5.74 -8.93 11.98
C THR A 155 4.75 -9.86 12.68
N ALA A 156 5.15 -11.04 13.15
CA ALA A 156 4.28 -11.92 13.94
C ALA A 156 3.80 -11.25 15.24
N THR A 157 4.59 -10.37 15.85
CA THR A 157 4.19 -9.64 17.07
C THR A 157 2.98 -8.74 16.84
N LEU A 158 2.77 -8.28 15.61
CA LEU A 158 1.65 -7.40 15.25
C LEU A 158 0.28 -8.04 15.52
N ALA A 159 0.21 -9.36 15.50
CA ALA A 159 -1.02 -10.09 15.84
C ALA A 159 -1.57 -9.74 17.25
N THR A 160 -0.69 -9.34 18.16
CA THR A 160 -1.05 -9.07 19.56
C THR A 160 -0.92 -7.60 19.96
N ILE A 161 -0.11 -6.81 19.25
CA ILE A 161 0.18 -5.42 19.65
C ILE A 161 -0.64 -4.37 18.90
N LEU A 162 -1.30 -4.74 17.79
CA LEU A 162 -2.17 -3.81 17.06
C LEU A 162 -3.48 -3.58 17.83
N ASP A 163 -3.72 -2.34 18.23
CA ASP A 163 -4.95 -1.94 18.94
C ASP A 163 -6.04 -1.53 17.94
N VAL A 164 -6.85 -2.52 17.55
CA VAL A 164 -7.97 -2.33 16.61
C VAL A 164 -8.99 -1.34 17.14
N ALA A 165 -9.31 -1.40 18.45
CA ALA A 165 -10.32 -0.54 19.04
C ALA A 165 -9.88 0.93 19.05
N ALA A 166 -8.61 1.20 19.41
CA ALA A 166 -8.05 2.54 19.33
C ALA A 166 -8.03 3.07 17.91
N ALA A 167 -7.63 2.24 16.93
CA ALA A 167 -7.62 2.61 15.51
C ALA A 167 -9.03 2.89 14.98
N GLN A 168 -10.03 2.08 15.35
CA GLN A 168 -11.42 2.29 15.00
C GLN A 168 -11.94 3.62 15.54
N LYS A 169 -11.69 3.92 16.82
CA LYS A 169 -12.10 5.18 17.46
C LYS A 169 -11.47 6.40 16.78
N GLN A 170 -10.17 6.32 16.46
CA GLN A 170 -9.45 7.39 15.74
C GLN A 170 -10.00 7.57 14.32
N GLY A 171 -10.22 6.44 13.62
CA GLY A 171 -10.77 6.44 12.27
C GLY A 171 -12.17 7.05 12.21
N GLU A 172 -13.05 6.70 13.14
CA GLU A 172 -14.39 7.30 13.25
C GLU A 172 -14.34 8.81 13.50
N ALA A 173 -13.46 9.25 14.40
CA ALA A 173 -13.30 10.67 14.72
C ALA A 173 -12.81 11.45 13.48
N LEU A 174 -11.81 10.95 12.78
CA LEU A 174 -11.28 11.59 11.57
C LEU A 174 -12.32 11.59 10.44
N ALA A 175 -13.04 10.51 10.23
CA ALA A 175 -14.11 10.44 9.22
C ALA A 175 -15.20 11.51 9.44
N LYS A 176 -15.55 11.78 10.69
CA LYS A 176 -16.49 12.89 11.05
C LYS A 176 -15.92 14.26 10.69
N ILE A 177 -14.63 14.51 10.94
CA ILE A 177 -13.97 15.78 10.65
C ILE A 177 -13.93 16.05 9.14
N ILE A 178 -13.57 15.02 8.34
CA ILE A 178 -13.38 15.17 6.89
C ILE A 178 -14.67 14.96 6.08
N ARG A 179 -15.80 14.80 6.74
CA ARG A 179 -17.08 14.51 6.07
C ARG A 179 -17.41 15.55 4.99
N GLY A 180 -17.75 15.08 3.78
CA GLY A 180 -18.07 15.92 2.63
C GLY A 180 -16.87 16.61 1.99
N LYS A 181 -15.65 16.20 2.36
CA LYS A 181 -14.39 16.72 1.79
C LYS A 181 -13.67 15.65 0.98
N VAL A 182 -12.81 16.13 0.09
CA VAL A 182 -11.86 15.32 -0.67
C VAL A 182 -10.54 15.30 0.13
N PRO A 183 -10.10 14.16 0.64
CA PRO A 183 -8.87 14.09 1.42
C PRO A 183 -7.63 14.19 0.53
N LEU A 184 -6.70 15.05 0.97
CA LEU A 184 -5.32 15.12 0.47
C LEU A 184 -4.40 14.55 1.54
N ILE A 185 -3.72 13.47 1.23
CA ILE A 185 -2.87 12.76 2.20
C ILE A 185 -1.43 13.20 2.01
N TYR A 186 -0.87 13.87 3.01
CA TYR A 186 0.50 14.37 2.96
C TYR A 186 1.40 13.67 3.98
N ALA A 187 2.56 13.23 3.54
CA ALA A 187 3.56 12.57 4.38
C ALA A 187 4.97 13.02 4.02
N SER A 188 5.96 12.55 4.77
CA SER A 188 7.35 12.59 4.32
C SER A 188 7.57 11.65 3.13
N ASN A 189 8.64 11.87 2.37
CA ASN A 189 8.99 10.94 1.29
C ASN A 189 9.26 9.52 1.81
N THR A 190 9.78 9.37 3.02
CA THR A 190 9.98 8.07 3.70
C THR A 190 8.66 7.33 3.89
N ASN A 191 7.59 8.07 4.19
CA ASN A 191 6.25 7.52 4.43
C ASN A 191 5.33 7.58 3.17
N ARG A 192 5.91 7.71 1.97
CA ARG A 192 5.18 7.75 0.70
C ARG A 192 4.26 6.55 0.51
N ALA A 193 4.75 5.35 0.84
CA ALA A 193 3.98 4.11 0.74
C ALA A 193 2.71 4.18 1.61
N ILE A 194 2.83 4.63 2.85
CA ILE A 194 1.70 4.79 3.77
C ILE A 194 0.69 5.80 3.20
N ALA A 195 1.15 6.95 2.72
CA ALA A 195 0.26 7.97 2.13
C ALA A 195 -0.48 7.45 0.89
N ASN A 196 0.20 6.69 0.02
CA ASN A 196 -0.42 6.06 -1.14
C ASN A 196 -1.50 5.04 -0.74
N ILE A 197 -1.23 4.22 0.28
CA ILE A 197 -2.20 3.26 0.80
C ILE A 197 -3.42 3.98 1.38
N TRP A 198 -3.24 5.06 2.15
CA TRP A 198 -4.34 5.91 2.63
C TRP A 198 -5.23 6.39 1.49
N LYS A 199 -4.62 6.93 0.43
CA LYS A 199 -5.34 7.39 -0.76
C LYS A 199 -6.15 6.26 -1.40
N ILE A 200 -5.56 5.08 -1.58
CA ILE A 200 -6.22 3.90 -2.15
C ILE A 200 -7.40 3.46 -1.26
N LYS A 201 -7.23 3.45 0.07
CA LYS A 201 -8.31 3.11 1.01
C LYS A 201 -9.52 4.04 0.84
N PHE A 202 -9.33 5.34 0.69
CA PHE A 202 -10.45 6.26 0.40
C PHE A 202 -11.10 5.98 -0.97
N ASN A 203 -10.30 5.77 -2.02
CA ASN A 203 -10.84 5.49 -3.34
C ASN A 203 -11.67 4.19 -3.35
N GLU A 204 -11.15 3.13 -2.71
CA GLU A 204 -11.77 1.81 -2.81
C GLU A 204 -12.77 1.50 -1.68
N ASN A 205 -12.59 2.01 -0.46
CA ASN A 205 -13.52 1.78 0.64
C ASN A 205 -14.63 2.84 0.69
N ALA A 206 -14.28 4.11 0.53
CA ALA A 206 -15.25 5.20 0.63
C ALA A 206 -15.86 5.61 -0.72
N LYS A 207 -15.31 5.15 -1.86
CA LYS A 207 -15.74 5.52 -3.22
C LYS A 207 -15.71 7.03 -3.48
N ILE A 208 -14.70 7.70 -2.92
CA ILE A 208 -14.48 9.13 -3.12
C ILE A 208 -13.11 9.40 -3.75
N PRO A 209 -12.96 10.50 -4.51
CA PRO A 209 -11.64 10.97 -4.91
C PRO A 209 -10.77 11.21 -3.68
N ALA A 210 -9.53 10.80 -3.74
CA ALA A 210 -8.50 11.11 -2.76
C ALA A 210 -7.16 11.19 -3.48
N PHE A 211 -6.27 12.06 -2.99
CA PHE A 211 -4.97 12.29 -3.60
C PHE A 211 -3.88 12.26 -2.52
N MET A 212 -2.63 12.11 -2.93
CA MET A 212 -1.52 12.15 -1.99
C MET A 212 -0.34 12.89 -2.59
N ASN A 213 0.46 13.52 -1.73
CA ASN A 213 1.75 14.05 -2.10
C ASN A 213 2.72 14.00 -0.91
N VAL A 214 3.99 14.28 -1.16
CA VAL A 214 5.04 14.16 -0.13
C VAL A 214 5.87 15.41 0.03
N LEU A 215 6.28 15.65 1.28
CA LEU A 215 7.29 16.63 1.62
C LEU A 215 8.70 16.05 1.32
N PRO A 216 9.68 16.88 0.88
CA PRO A 216 9.54 18.35 0.79
C PRO A 216 8.98 18.86 -0.54
N GLU A 217 8.79 18.00 -1.56
CA GLU A 217 8.48 18.41 -2.93
C GLU A 217 7.19 19.23 -3.05
N LEU A 218 6.11 18.81 -2.36
CA LEU A 218 4.84 19.54 -2.42
C LEU A 218 4.94 21.02 -1.99
N ASN A 219 5.91 21.37 -1.15
CA ASN A 219 6.12 22.76 -0.73
C ASN A 219 6.68 23.67 -1.84
N HIS A 220 7.22 23.09 -2.92
CA HIS A 220 7.80 23.82 -4.04
C HIS A 220 6.79 24.07 -5.18
N ASN A 221 5.64 23.40 -5.15
CA ASN A 221 4.65 23.49 -6.24
C ASN A 221 3.21 23.44 -5.72
N GLU A 222 2.70 22.31 -5.26
CA GLU A 222 1.30 22.08 -4.93
C GLU A 222 0.78 23.02 -3.83
N MET A 223 1.62 23.34 -2.83
CA MET A 223 1.25 24.25 -1.75
C MET A 223 0.77 25.61 -2.28
N THR A 224 1.40 26.15 -3.35
CA THR A 224 1.02 27.40 -3.98
C THR A 224 -0.39 27.35 -4.58
N GLY A 225 -0.86 26.17 -4.98
CA GLY A 225 -2.22 25.97 -5.50
C GLY A 225 -3.33 26.30 -4.49
N PHE A 226 -3.00 26.40 -3.20
CA PHE A 226 -3.93 26.79 -2.14
C PHE A 226 -3.86 28.28 -1.77
N ASP A 227 -2.97 29.05 -2.40
CA ASP A 227 -2.89 30.50 -2.29
C ASP A 227 -3.77 31.15 -3.36
N VAL A 228 -5.06 30.79 -3.37
CA VAL A 228 -6.00 31.14 -4.42
C VAL A 228 -6.43 32.61 -4.34
N ALA A 229 -6.62 33.20 -5.51
CA ALA A 229 -7.21 34.54 -5.60
C ALA A 229 -8.64 34.57 -5.02
N PRO A 230 -9.12 35.71 -4.48
CA PRO A 230 -10.45 35.81 -3.86
C PRO A 230 -11.60 35.30 -4.74
N ALA A 231 -11.53 35.50 -6.06
CA ALA A 231 -12.53 35.00 -7.00
C ALA A 231 -12.54 33.47 -7.17
N ALA A 232 -11.50 32.78 -6.72
CA ALA A 232 -11.33 31.34 -6.86
C ALA A 232 -11.36 30.57 -5.52
N VAL A 233 -11.83 31.23 -4.44
CA VAL A 233 -11.86 30.64 -3.08
C VAL A 233 -12.59 29.29 -3.03
N SER A 234 -13.67 29.13 -3.81
CA SER A 234 -14.43 27.87 -3.88
C SER A 234 -13.62 26.67 -4.38
N LEU A 235 -12.51 26.90 -5.09
CA LEU A 235 -11.68 25.78 -5.59
C LEU A 235 -10.95 25.02 -4.49
N LYS A 236 -10.67 25.64 -3.33
CA LYS A 236 -10.01 24.98 -2.20
C LYS A 236 -10.99 24.37 -1.19
N GLU A 237 -12.25 24.82 -1.19
CA GLU A 237 -13.26 24.40 -0.22
C GLU A 237 -13.52 22.89 -0.17
N PRO A 238 -13.47 22.13 -1.31
CA PRO A 238 -13.69 20.69 -1.27
C PRO A 238 -12.63 19.91 -0.52
N PHE A 239 -11.44 20.46 -0.31
CA PHE A 239 -10.30 19.71 0.19
C PHE A 239 -10.15 19.74 1.71
N HIS A 240 -9.63 18.67 2.25
CA HIS A 240 -9.13 18.56 3.62
C HIS A 240 -7.78 17.83 3.61
N VAL A 241 -6.77 18.43 4.20
CA VAL A 241 -5.43 17.86 4.23
C VAL A 241 -5.24 17.01 5.48
N VAL A 242 -4.86 15.75 5.30
CA VAL A 242 -4.48 14.84 6.38
C VAL A 242 -2.96 14.68 6.36
N PHE A 243 -2.28 15.27 7.33
CA PHE A 243 -0.84 15.12 7.52
C PHE A 243 -0.54 13.84 8.30
N LEU A 244 0.24 12.95 7.72
CA LEU A 244 0.78 11.77 8.40
C LEU A 244 2.14 12.16 9.01
N SER A 245 2.19 12.30 10.33
CA SER A 245 3.36 12.84 11.04
C SER A 245 4.13 11.73 11.74
N ASP A 246 5.35 11.46 11.29
CA ASP A 246 6.25 10.48 11.90
C ASP A 246 7.28 11.16 12.78
N SER A 247 7.39 10.72 14.03
CA SER A 247 8.40 11.24 14.99
C SER A 247 9.82 10.95 14.54
N THR A 248 10.03 9.93 13.71
CA THR A 248 11.35 9.52 13.18
C THR A 248 11.76 10.31 11.93
N ASP A 249 10.87 11.11 11.34
CA ASP A 249 11.19 11.96 10.20
C ASP A 249 12.29 12.97 10.51
N HIS A 250 13.06 13.33 9.49
CA HIS A 250 14.09 14.36 9.61
C HIS A 250 13.51 15.66 10.21
N PRO A 251 14.20 16.31 11.17
CA PRO A 251 13.65 17.51 11.86
C PRO A 251 13.18 18.63 10.92
N LYS A 252 13.86 18.82 9.77
CA LYS A 252 13.44 19.80 8.76
C LYS A 252 12.13 19.39 8.05
N ILE A 253 11.87 18.11 7.87
CA ILE A 253 10.59 17.63 7.30
C ILE A 253 9.46 17.89 8.28
N LYS A 254 9.64 17.55 9.56
CA LYS A 254 8.66 17.85 10.61
C LYS A 254 8.33 19.35 10.64
N ARG A 255 9.39 20.19 10.66
CA ARG A 255 9.19 21.66 10.63
C ARG A 255 8.47 22.14 9.38
N ARG A 256 8.74 21.55 8.19
CA ARG A 256 8.02 21.86 6.95
C ARG A 256 6.54 21.49 7.05
N MET A 257 6.23 20.34 7.64
CA MET A 257 4.85 19.89 7.86
C MET A 257 4.10 20.88 8.77
N ASP A 258 4.69 21.27 9.90
CA ASP A 258 4.10 22.24 10.84
C ASP A 258 3.81 23.57 10.17
N VAL A 259 4.78 24.12 9.43
CA VAL A 259 4.63 25.39 8.73
C VAL A 259 3.60 25.30 7.60
N CYS A 260 3.64 24.22 6.82
CA CYS A 260 2.66 24.00 5.75
C CYS A 260 1.23 23.93 6.32
N LYS A 261 1.05 23.17 7.42
CA LYS A 261 -0.22 23.10 8.14
C LYS A 261 -0.70 24.50 8.58
N ALA A 262 0.16 25.28 9.24
CA ALA A 262 -0.19 26.63 9.70
C ALA A 262 -0.61 27.54 8.53
N LEU A 263 0.12 27.51 7.42
CA LEU A 263 -0.20 28.29 6.23
C LEU A 263 -1.53 27.88 5.60
N TYR A 264 -1.89 26.60 5.62
CA TYR A 264 -3.17 26.11 5.14
C TYR A 264 -4.32 26.52 6.06
N ASP A 265 -4.13 26.38 7.39
CA ASP A 265 -5.12 26.82 8.38
C ASP A 265 -5.43 28.32 8.26
N GLU A 266 -4.38 29.17 8.11
CA GLU A 266 -4.53 30.62 7.86
C GLU A 266 -5.35 30.94 6.60
N ARG A 267 -5.27 30.06 5.59
CA ARG A 267 -6.02 30.20 4.34
C ARG A 267 -7.40 29.54 4.38
N GLY A 268 -7.79 28.98 5.52
CA GLY A 268 -9.08 28.31 5.69
C GLY A 268 -9.18 26.95 5.00
N VAL A 269 -8.06 26.31 4.67
CA VAL A 269 -8.04 24.90 4.23
C VAL A 269 -8.09 24.03 5.48
N GLY A 270 -9.07 23.11 5.56
CA GLY A 270 -9.17 22.20 6.69
C GLY A 270 -7.96 21.26 6.78
N THR A 271 -7.41 21.10 7.98
CA THR A 271 -6.26 20.21 8.21
C THR A 271 -6.48 19.29 9.41
N SER A 272 -5.89 18.10 9.33
CA SER A 272 -5.78 17.16 10.45
C SER A 272 -4.38 16.56 10.49
N VAL A 273 -3.93 16.14 11.67
CA VAL A 273 -2.67 15.42 11.83
C VAL A 273 -2.96 14.04 12.38
N VAL A 274 -2.47 13.01 11.71
CA VAL A 274 -2.51 11.62 12.17
C VAL A 274 -1.07 11.18 12.46
N PRO A 275 -0.73 10.91 13.73
CA PRO A 275 0.61 10.50 14.07
C PRO A 275 0.89 9.06 13.60
N ILE A 276 2.10 8.83 13.09
CA ILE A 276 2.63 7.50 12.82
C ILE A 276 3.42 7.10 14.07
N VAL A 277 2.87 6.21 14.89
CA VAL A 277 3.42 5.86 16.20
C VAL A 277 3.59 4.36 16.36
N GLY A 278 4.63 3.97 17.11
CA GLY A 278 4.99 2.59 17.42
C GLY A 278 6.49 2.47 17.66
N GLU A 279 6.92 1.38 18.27
CA GLU A 279 8.31 1.13 18.61
C GLU A 279 9.13 0.69 17.41
N THR A 280 8.54 -0.18 16.56
CA THR A 280 9.20 -0.69 15.36
C THR A 280 8.62 -0.07 14.09
N PHE A 281 9.32 -0.23 12.95
CA PHE A 281 8.82 0.21 11.65
C PHE A 281 7.48 -0.44 11.32
N TRP A 282 7.37 -1.74 11.53
CA TRP A 282 6.16 -2.50 11.23
C TRP A 282 4.98 -2.07 12.10
N GLN A 283 5.21 -1.89 13.42
CA GLN A 283 4.15 -1.41 14.31
C GLN A 283 3.66 -0.02 13.90
N ARG A 284 4.58 0.94 13.66
CA ARG A 284 4.21 2.30 13.20
C ARG A 284 3.38 2.25 11.94
N THR A 285 3.84 1.48 10.95
CA THR A 285 3.17 1.35 9.65
C THR A 285 1.79 0.76 9.79
N PHE A 286 1.65 -0.41 10.39
CA PHE A 286 0.37 -1.12 10.41
C PHE A 286 -0.64 -0.54 11.40
N SER A 287 -0.19 0.08 12.51
CA SER A 287 -1.08 0.87 13.36
C SER A 287 -1.70 2.04 12.61
N ASN A 288 -0.89 2.75 11.82
CA ASN A 288 -1.37 3.89 11.03
C ASN A 288 -2.27 3.45 9.86
N LEU A 289 -1.93 2.36 9.16
CA LEU A 289 -2.75 1.81 8.07
C LEU A 289 -4.11 1.30 8.57
N LEU A 290 -4.17 0.79 9.78
CA LEU A 290 -5.43 0.37 10.40
C LEU A 290 -6.35 1.58 10.69
N ILE A 291 -5.76 2.74 11.06
CA ILE A 291 -6.53 4.00 11.16
C ILE A 291 -7.07 4.41 9.77
N ALA A 292 -6.28 4.25 8.70
CA ALA A 292 -6.71 4.54 7.33
C ALA A 292 -7.91 3.68 6.92
N ASP A 293 -7.84 2.38 7.22
CA ASP A 293 -8.92 1.43 6.95
C ASP A 293 -10.22 1.85 7.65
N TRP A 294 -10.16 2.10 8.94
CA TRP A 294 -11.33 2.52 9.72
C TRP A 294 -11.84 3.90 9.29
N THR A 295 -10.95 4.86 8.98
CA THR A 295 -11.37 6.18 8.52
C THR A 295 -12.15 6.08 7.21
N SER A 296 -11.60 5.36 6.24
CA SER A 296 -12.23 5.22 4.92
C SER A 296 -13.52 4.39 5.00
N TRP A 297 -13.57 3.36 5.86
CA TRP A 297 -14.76 2.56 6.07
C TRP A 297 -15.89 3.38 6.72
N HIS A 298 -15.61 4.11 7.82
CA HIS A 298 -16.60 4.98 8.47
C HIS A 298 -17.09 6.09 7.53
N TYR A 299 -16.18 6.69 6.76
CA TYR A 299 -16.56 7.69 5.78
C TYR A 299 -17.51 7.10 4.74
N GLY A 300 -17.14 5.98 4.13
CA GLY A 300 -17.96 5.30 3.10
C GLY A 300 -19.32 4.90 3.64
N THR A 301 -19.37 4.27 4.82
CA THR A 301 -20.61 3.89 5.50
C THR A 301 -21.52 5.09 5.74
N THR A 302 -20.97 6.22 6.18
CA THR A 302 -21.74 7.45 6.47
C THR A 302 -22.41 8.03 5.22
N ILE A 303 -21.81 7.89 4.05
CA ILE A 303 -22.37 8.37 2.78
C ILE A 303 -23.15 7.29 2.01
N GLY A 304 -23.30 6.09 2.58
CA GLY A 304 -24.02 4.95 1.96
C GLY A 304 -23.26 4.29 0.82
N ALA A 305 -21.92 4.40 0.78
CA ALA A 305 -21.11 3.73 -0.24
C ALA A 305 -20.99 2.23 0.04
N GLU A 306 -20.89 1.42 -1.02
CA GLU A 306 -20.47 0.03 -0.94
C GLU A 306 -18.97 -0.02 -0.57
N THR A 307 -18.65 -0.45 0.64
CA THR A 307 -17.29 -0.32 1.18
C THR A 307 -16.36 -1.48 0.83
N GLU A 308 -16.88 -2.59 0.32
CA GLU A 308 -16.11 -3.81 0.08
C GLU A 308 -15.84 -4.04 -1.41
N GLN A 309 -16.89 -4.13 -2.21
CA GLN A 309 -16.76 -4.43 -3.64
C GLN A 309 -16.28 -3.22 -4.45
N VAL A 310 -15.71 -3.47 -5.63
CA VAL A 310 -15.18 -2.43 -6.55
C VAL A 310 -15.84 -2.53 -7.93
N PRO A 311 -17.16 -2.31 -8.03
CA PRO A 311 -17.93 -2.64 -9.23
C PRO A 311 -17.45 -1.90 -10.48
N MET A 312 -16.94 -0.69 -10.35
CA MET A 312 -16.38 0.05 -11.50
C MET A 312 -15.14 -0.64 -12.06
N VAL A 313 -14.24 -1.14 -11.19
CA VAL A 313 -13.04 -1.87 -11.62
C VAL A 313 -13.42 -3.18 -12.30
N GLU A 314 -14.38 -3.91 -11.75
CA GLU A 314 -14.85 -5.16 -12.36
C GLU A 314 -15.57 -4.93 -13.71
N THR A 315 -16.27 -3.82 -13.85
CA THR A 315 -16.87 -3.42 -15.13
C THR A 315 -15.79 -3.05 -16.15
N PHE A 316 -14.78 -2.29 -15.71
CA PHE A 316 -13.64 -1.92 -16.56
C PHE A 316 -12.91 -3.15 -17.09
N LYS A 317 -12.56 -4.11 -16.22
CA LYS A 317 -11.89 -5.36 -16.64
C LYS A 317 -12.67 -6.10 -17.73
N ARG A 318 -13.97 -6.28 -17.54
CA ARG A 318 -14.82 -6.94 -18.56
C ARG A 318 -14.85 -6.22 -19.90
N LEU A 319 -14.76 -4.90 -19.89
CA LEU A 319 -14.80 -4.09 -21.12
C LEU A 319 -13.48 -4.10 -21.90
N ILE A 320 -12.34 -4.27 -21.22
CA ILE A 320 -11.04 -4.36 -21.90
C ILE A 320 -10.73 -5.78 -22.39
N GLU A 321 -11.40 -6.81 -21.86
CA GLU A 321 -11.29 -8.20 -22.34
C GLU A 321 -12.14 -8.49 -23.58
N SER A 322 -13.05 -7.58 -23.94
CA SER A 322 -13.96 -7.70 -25.09
C SER A 322 -13.38 -7.04 -26.34
#